data_9e1811619904838dbedc6fc9a37eaa29
#
_entry.id   9e1811619904838dbedc6fc9a37eaa29
#
_cell.length_a   1.000
_cell.length_b   1.000
_cell.length_c   1.000
_cell.angle_alpha   90.00
_cell.angle_beta   90.00
_cell.angle_gamma   90.00
#
_symmetry.space_group_name_H-M   'P 1'
#
loop_
_entity.id
_entity.type
_entity.pdbx_description
1 polymer ?
#
loop_
_entity_poly.entity_id
_entity_poly.type
_entity_poly.pdbx_seq_one_letter_code
_entity_poly.pdbx_strand_id
1 'polypeptide(L)'
;MGRVAFLFAGQGAQVPGMAGDVKDVPKVKKLFDLAEGIRPGLVDKMLSGTQEELNRTLLTQPTMFLADLAYAYAKEEELGAPECALGFSVGEVPALCFAGVLSEEDAFRAIVKRAELMEAYTQRVKGCMIAVVKLSPEKVEALCDGTSAHPANYNGALQTVVACRAEAEEAFCAKVKEAGGRAMKLRVSGMFHCP
;
A
#
# COMPACT_ATOMS: atom_id res chain seq x y z
N MET A 1 27.81 -14.04 -2.09
CA MET A 1 26.55 -13.41 -2.50
C MET A 1 26.52 -12.00 -1.94
N GLY A 2 25.90 -11.05 -2.63
CA GLY A 2 25.65 -9.70 -2.08
C GLY A 2 24.60 -9.72 -0.97
N ARG A 3 24.45 -8.58 -0.28
CA ARG A 3 23.42 -8.39 0.75
C ARG A 3 22.04 -8.31 0.08
N VAL A 4 21.03 -8.98 0.63
CA VAL A 4 19.66 -9.02 0.10
C VAL A 4 18.72 -8.30 1.05
N ALA A 5 17.86 -7.44 0.50
CA ALA A 5 16.75 -6.81 1.20
C ALA A 5 15.45 -7.15 0.49
N PHE A 6 14.40 -7.47 1.24
CA PHE A 6 13.06 -7.65 0.67
C PHE A 6 12.23 -6.38 0.87
N LEU A 7 11.62 -5.92 -0.22
CA LEU A 7 10.77 -4.73 -0.23
C LEU A 7 9.33 -5.17 -0.51
N PHE A 8 8.44 -4.89 0.44
CA PHE A 8 7.02 -5.24 0.38
C PHE A 8 6.22 -4.06 -0.16
N ALA A 9 5.48 -4.29 -1.22
CA ALA A 9 4.81 -3.24 -1.97
C ALA A 9 3.59 -2.67 -1.25
N GLY A 10 3.27 -1.41 -1.54
CA GLY A 10 2.05 -0.74 -1.10
C GLY A 10 0.89 -0.84 -2.09
N GLN A 11 -0.26 -0.27 -1.71
CA GLN A 11 -1.42 -0.11 -2.58
C GLN A 11 -1.03 0.65 -3.86
N GLY A 12 -1.42 0.11 -5.02
CA GLY A 12 -1.07 0.61 -6.36
C GLY A 12 -0.27 -0.42 -7.18
N ALA A 13 0.31 -1.44 -6.53
CA ALA A 13 1.05 -2.51 -7.21
C ALA A 13 0.19 -3.73 -7.58
N GLN A 14 -1.09 -3.77 -7.16
CA GLN A 14 -1.98 -4.90 -7.42
C GLN A 14 -2.29 -5.06 -8.91
N VAL A 15 -2.20 -6.30 -9.36
CA VAL A 15 -2.58 -6.69 -10.73
C VAL A 15 -3.33 -8.02 -10.73
N PRO A 16 -4.26 -8.25 -11.67
CA PRO A 16 -4.93 -9.54 -11.82
C PRO A 16 -3.93 -10.68 -12.00
N GLY A 17 -4.14 -11.78 -11.30
CA GLY A 17 -3.28 -12.96 -11.39
C GLY A 17 -2.01 -12.90 -10.56
N MET A 18 -1.78 -11.85 -9.77
CA MET A 18 -0.60 -11.75 -8.91
C MET A 18 -0.48 -12.96 -7.99
N ALA A 19 0.76 -13.43 -7.75
CA ALA A 19 1.14 -14.64 -7.03
C ALA A 19 0.61 -15.97 -7.62
N GLY A 20 0.02 -15.95 -8.83
CA GLY A 20 -0.44 -17.17 -9.51
C GLY A 20 0.70 -18.10 -9.92
N ASP A 21 1.85 -17.55 -10.23
CA ASP A 21 3.09 -18.25 -10.59
C ASP A 21 3.78 -18.95 -9.41
N VAL A 22 3.48 -18.54 -8.17
CA VAL A 22 4.07 -19.11 -6.93
C VAL A 22 3.04 -19.85 -6.06
N LYS A 23 1.78 -19.96 -6.49
CA LYS A 23 0.67 -20.53 -5.71
C LYS A 23 0.89 -21.99 -5.25
N ASP A 24 1.70 -22.75 -6.00
CA ASP A 24 1.96 -24.16 -5.72
C ASP A 24 3.14 -24.37 -4.75
N VAL A 25 3.85 -23.31 -4.34
CA VAL A 25 4.85 -23.37 -3.28
C VAL A 25 4.17 -23.79 -1.97
N PRO A 26 4.66 -24.82 -1.25
CA PRO A 26 3.96 -25.37 -0.10
C PRO A 26 3.61 -24.37 1.01
N LYS A 27 4.51 -23.40 1.27
CA LYS A 27 4.30 -22.33 2.26
C LYS A 27 3.23 -21.35 1.79
N VAL A 28 3.22 -21.00 0.50
CA VAL A 28 2.22 -20.13 -0.12
C VAL A 28 0.82 -20.78 -0.09
N LYS A 29 0.74 -22.06 -0.40
CA LYS A 29 -0.53 -22.80 -0.34
C LYS A 29 -1.15 -22.74 1.05
N LYS A 30 -0.35 -22.97 2.11
CA LYS A 30 -0.82 -22.86 3.50
C LYS A 30 -1.31 -21.45 3.85
N LEU A 31 -0.61 -20.41 3.38
CA LEU A 31 -1.02 -19.02 3.55
C LEU A 31 -2.36 -18.75 2.86
N PHE A 32 -2.57 -19.25 1.64
CA PHE A 32 -3.83 -19.11 0.91
C PHE A 32 -4.98 -19.87 1.57
N ASP A 33 -4.74 -21.10 2.04
CA ASP A 33 -5.73 -21.89 2.79
C ASP A 33 -6.16 -21.16 4.09
N LEU A 34 -5.21 -20.56 4.81
CA LEU A 34 -5.48 -19.73 5.99
C LEU A 34 -6.37 -18.52 5.61
N ALA A 35 -6.01 -17.81 4.55
CA ALA A 35 -6.75 -16.64 4.10
C ALA A 35 -8.18 -16.99 3.66
N GLU A 36 -8.37 -18.09 2.94
CA GLU A 36 -9.70 -18.61 2.56
C GLU A 36 -10.53 -19.02 3.78
N GLY A 37 -9.91 -19.55 4.82
CA GLY A 37 -10.58 -19.85 6.09
C GLY A 37 -11.11 -18.60 6.83
N ILE A 38 -10.45 -17.46 6.67
CA ILE A 38 -10.83 -16.18 7.30
C ILE A 38 -11.75 -15.35 6.38
N ARG A 39 -11.45 -15.33 5.09
CA ARG A 39 -12.16 -14.52 4.09
C ARG A 39 -12.38 -15.33 2.80
N PRO A 40 -13.42 -16.15 2.74
CA PRO A 40 -13.68 -17.02 1.60
C PRO A 40 -13.83 -16.26 0.27
N GLY A 41 -13.24 -16.81 -0.79
CA GLY A 41 -13.26 -16.26 -2.16
C GLY A 41 -12.23 -15.15 -2.41
N LEU A 42 -11.37 -14.82 -1.43
CA LEU A 42 -10.37 -13.77 -1.61
C LEU A 42 -9.25 -14.17 -2.55
N VAL A 43 -8.75 -15.40 -2.43
CA VAL A 43 -7.67 -15.92 -3.29
C VAL A 43 -8.16 -16.02 -4.74
N ASP A 44 -9.39 -16.47 -4.97
CA ASP A 44 -9.98 -16.48 -6.32
C ASP A 44 -10.06 -15.06 -6.90
N LYS A 45 -10.47 -14.06 -6.10
CA LYS A 45 -10.47 -12.66 -6.52
C LYS A 45 -9.07 -12.13 -6.85
N MET A 46 -8.04 -12.53 -6.10
CA MET A 46 -6.66 -12.16 -6.38
C MET A 46 -6.16 -12.76 -7.70
N LEU A 47 -6.47 -14.03 -7.95
CA LEU A 47 -5.98 -14.78 -9.11
C LEU A 47 -6.77 -14.51 -10.39
N SER A 48 -8.08 -14.26 -10.28
CA SER A 48 -9.01 -14.24 -11.43
C SER A 48 -9.86 -12.95 -11.51
N GLY A 49 -9.83 -12.08 -10.50
CA GLY A 49 -10.60 -10.85 -10.46
C GLY A 49 -10.11 -9.81 -11.45
N THR A 50 -10.96 -8.82 -11.73
CA THR A 50 -10.62 -7.70 -12.62
C THR A 50 -9.77 -6.65 -11.89
N GLN A 51 -9.08 -5.80 -12.66
CA GLN A 51 -8.33 -4.68 -12.10
C GLN A 51 -9.23 -3.72 -11.30
N GLU A 52 -10.47 -3.51 -11.76
CA GLU A 52 -11.43 -2.66 -11.07
C GLU A 52 -11.80 -3.21 -9.69
N GLU A 53 -12.06 -4.52 -9.59
CA GLU A 53 -12.32 -5.19 -8.32
C GLU A 53 -11.12 -5.07 -7.38
N LEU A 54 -9.91 -5.34 -7.87
CA LEU A 54 -8.67 -5.26 -7.09
C LEU A 54 -8.32 -3.84 -6.64
N ASN A 55 -8.81 -2.81 -7.30
CA ASN A 55 -8.60 -1.42 -6.91
C ASN A 55 -9.50 -0.96 -5.74
N ARG A 56 -10.44 -1.80 -5.31
CA ARG A 56 -11.24 -1.50 -4.11
C ARG A 56 -10.44 -1.78 -2.86
N THR A 57 -10.31 -0.79 -1.98
CA THR A 57 -9.48 -0.86 -0.74
C THR A 57 -9.72 -2.14 0.06
N LEU A 58 -10.98 -2.58 0.15
CA LEU A 58 -11.36 -3.83 0.83
C LEU A 58 -10.75 -5.09 0.21
N LEU A 59 -10.41 -5.07 -1.08
CA LEU A 59 -9.74 -6.18 -1.77
C LEU A 59 -8.24 -5.90 -1.92
N THR A 60 -7.86 -4.67 -2.27
CA THR A 60 -6.45 -4.31 -2.50
C THR A 60 -5.56 -4.72 -1.34
N GLN A 61 -5.92 -4.34 -0.11
CA GLN A 61 -5.01 -4.54 1.02
C GLN A 61 -4.81 -6.01 1.37
N PRO A 62 -5.85 -6.84 1.55
CA PRO A 62 -5.63 -8.25 1.88
C PRO A 62 -5.05 -9.06 0.72
N THR A 63 -5.35 -8.75 -0.55
CA THR A 63 -4.74 -9.43 -1.69
C THR A 63 -3.27 -9.05 -1.87
N MET A 64 -2.90 -7.78 -1.65
CA MET A 64 -1.50 -7.34 -1.63
C MET A 64 -0.71 -8.03 -0.52
N PHE A 65 -1.27 -8.12 0.70
CA PHE A 65 -0.66 -8.86 1.80
C PHE A 65 -0.33 -10.31 1.40
N LEU A 66 -1.27 -11.00 0.77
CA LEU A 66 -1.05 -12.39 0.31
C LEU A 66 0.00 -12.48 -0.78
N ALA A 67 -0.06 -11.60 -1.78
CA ALA A 67 0.89 -11.59 -2.88
C ALA A 67 2.32 -11.27 -2.40
N ASP A 68 2.46 -10.26 -1.56
CA ASP A 68 3.76 -9.85 -1.00
C ASP A 68 4.41 -11.00 -0.21
N LEU A 69 3.66 -11.67 0.68
CA LEU A 69 4.18 -12.83 1.42
C LEU A 69 4.45 -14.03 0.52
N ALA A 70 3.57 -14.29 -0.47
CA ALA A 70 3.76 -15.40 -1.41
C ALA A 70 5.07 -15.26 -2.18
N TYR A 71 5.32 -14.07 -2.74
CA TYR A 71 6.59 -13.80 -3.42
C TYR A 71 7.79 -13.80 -2.47
N ALA A 72 7.65 -13.27 -1.25
CA ALA A 72 8.73 -13.30 -0.27
C ALA A 72 9.11 -14.74 0.11
N TYR A 73 8.12 -15.61 0.35
CA TYR A 73 8.38 -17.03 0.66
C TYR A 73 9.03 -17.78 -0.50
N ALA A 74 8.56 -17.56 -1.73
CA ALA A 74 9.17 -18.18 -2.90
C ALA A 74 10.61 -17.68 -3.13
N LYS A 75 10.86 -16.39 -2.92
CA LYS A 75 12.21 -15.82 -3.08
C LYS A 75 13.15 -16.17 -1.93
N GLU A 76 12.67 -16.38 -0.72
CA GLU A 76 13.47 -16.88 0.39
C GLU A 76 14.01 -18.30 0.10
N GLU A 77 13.21 -19.17 -0.54
CA GLU A 77 13.68 -20.50 -0.98
C GLU A 77 14.79 -20.38 -2.04
N GLU A 78 14.73 -19.40 -2.93
CA GLU A 78 15.71 -19.19 -4.00
C GLU A 78 16.99 -18.48 -3.53
N LEU A 79 16.85 -17.42 -2.75
CA LEU A 79 17.92 -16.46 -2.42
C LEU A 79 18.48 -16.63 -1.00
N GLY A 80 17.80 -17.40 -0.14
CA GLY A 80 18.03 -17.43 1.29
C GLY A 80 17.38 -16.25 2.02
N ALA A 81 17.48 -16.26 3.36
CA ALA A 81 16.91 -15.22 4.20
C ALA A 81 17.52 -13.83 3.90
N PRO A 82 16.70 -12.78 3.74
CA PRO A 82 17.21 -11.42 3.56
C PRO A 82 17.81 -10.87 4.86
N GLU A 83 18.72 -9.91 4.75
CA GLU A 83 19.27 -9.20 5.91
C GLU A 83 18.27 -8.20 6.52
N CYS A 84 17.33 -7.69 5.72
CA CYS A 84 16.26 -6.81 6.18
C CYS A 84 15.03 -6.93 5.31
N ALA A 85 13.88 -6.55 5.91
CA ALA A 85 12.59 -6.42 5.25
C ALA A 85 12.08 -5.00 5.45
N LEU A 86 11.56 -4.38 4.40
CA LEU A 86 10.99 -3.03 4.41
C LEU A 86 9.61 -3.08 3.77
N GLY A 87 8.63 -2.43 4.39
CA GLY A 87 7.26 -2.35 3.86
C GLY A 87 6.83 -0.92 3.58
N PHE A 88 6.13 -0.71 2.47
CA PHE A 88 5.53 0.58 2.14
C PHE A 88 4.02 0.55 2.40
N SER A 89 3.54 1.29 3.41
CA SER A 89 2.11 1.38 3.78
C SER A 89 1.46 0.02 4.03
N VAL A 90 0.72 -0.53 3.07
CA VAL A 90 0.17 -1.90 3.12
C VAL A 90 1.26 -2.93 3.37
N GLY A 91 2.39 -2.79 2.67
CA GLY A 91 3.51 -3.72 2.73
C GLY A 91 4.21 -3.81 4.09
N GLU A 92 3.96 -2.87 5.00
CA GLU A 92 4.49 -2.89 6.37
C GLU A 92 3.98 -4.12 7.16
N VAL A 93 2.71 -4.46 6.98
CA VAL A 93 2.10 -5.61 7.68
C VAL A 93 2.68 -6.96 7.22
N PRO A 94 2.77 -7.27 5.90
CA PRO A 94 3.47 -8.48 5.47
C PRO A 94 4.97 -8.47 5.77
N ALA A 95 5.65 -7.31 5.79
CA ALA A 95 7.04 -7.23 6.22
C ALA A 95 7.22 -7.63 7.69
N LEU A 96 6.36 -7.15 8.59
CA LEU A 96 6.33 -7.55 10.01
C LEU A 96 6.02 -9.04 10.19
N CYS A 97 5.08 -9.56 9.39
CA CYS A 97 4.75 -10.97 9.38
C CYS A 97 5.93 -11.83 8.92
N PHE A 98 6.55 -11.46 7.79
CA PHE A 98 7.73 -12.15 7.25
C PHE A 98 8.91 -12.15 8.24
N ALA A 99 9.11 -11.04 8.95
CA ALA A 99 10.13 -10.91 9.99
C ALA A 99 9.80 -11.67 11.30
N GLY A 100 8.66 -12.35 11.39
CA GLY A 100 8.25 -13.13 12.56
C GLY A 100 7.76 -12.30 13.76
N VAL A 101 7.46 -11.01 13.56
CA VAL A 101 6.89 -10.13 14.60
C VAL A 101 5.42 -10.42 14.82
N LEU A 102 4.69 -10.76 13.75
CA LEU A 102 3.27 -11.15 13.78
C LEU A 102 3.10 -12.56 13.20
N SER A 103 2.13 -13.31 13.73
CA SER A 103 1.70 -14.56 13.08
C SER A 103 1.00 -14.25 11.75
N GLU A 104 0.97 -15.22 10.82
CA GLU A 104 0.25 -15.07 9.55
C GLU A 104 -1.23 -14.77 9.78
N GLU A 105 -1.84 -15.42 10.76
CA GLU A 105 -3.24 -15.23 11.10
C GLU A 105 -3.52 -13.83 11.66
N ASP A 106 -2.74 -13.38 12.65
CA ASP A 106 -2.93 -12.07 13.27
C ASP A 106 -2.67 -10.95 12.26
N ALA A 107 -1.60 -11.07 11.46
CA ALA A 107 -1.26 -10.11 10.42
C ALA A 107 -2.35 -10.03 9.33
N PHE A 108 -2.88 -11.19 8.92
CA PHE A 108 -3.97 -11.22 7.94
C PHE A 108 -5.27 -10.62 8.50
N ARG A 109 -5.63 -10.93 9.74
CA ARG A 109 -6.79 -10.30 10.41
C ARG A 109 -6.59 -8.79 10.57
N ALA A 110 -5.38 -8.34 10.92
CA ALA A 110 -5.06 -6.93 11.05
C ALA A 110 -5.20 -6.17 9.72
N ILE A 111 -4.69 -6.74 8.60
CA ILE A 111 -4.81 -6.08 7.29
C ILE A 111 -6.25 -6.04 6.76
N VAL A 112 -7.04 -7.08 7.01
CA VAL A 112 -8.48 -7.07 6.72
C VAL A 112 -9.17 -5.96 7.50
N LYS A 113 -8.90 -5.87 8.81
CA LYS A 113 -9.48 -4.82 9.67
C LYS A 113 -9.04 -3.41 9.24
N ARG A 114 -7.76 -3.25 8.88
CA ARG A 114 -7.24 -1.98 8.34
C ARG A 114 -8.00 -1.56 7.08
N ALA A 115 -8.22 -2.49 6.15
CA ALA A 115 -8.98 -2.21 4.92
C ALA A 115 -10.41 -1.75 5.21
N GLU A 116 -11.10 -2.40 6.16
CA GLU A 116 -12.46 -2.02 6.59
C GLU A 116 -12.51 -0.61 7.19
N LEU A 117 -11.58 -0.29 8.09
CA LEU A 117 -11.51 1.01 8.75
C LEU A 117 -11.20 2.13 7.75
N MET A 118 -10.25 1.90 6.83
CA MET A 118 -9.92 2.86 5.78
C MET A 118 -11.08 3.09 4.82
N GLU A 119 -11.78 2.02 4.41
CA GLU A 119 -12.98 2.15 3.58
C GLU A 119 -14.09 2.94 4.30
N ALA A 120 -14.38 2.61 5.56
CA ALA A 120 -15.37 3.33 6.37
C ALA A 120 -15.00 4.83 6.54
N TYR A 121 -13.70 5.13 6.65
CA TYR A 121 -13.22 6.51 6.72
C TYR A 121 -13.49 7.27 5.42
N THR A 122 -13.23 6.69 4.25
CA THR A 122 -13.45 7.35 2.95
C THR A 122 -14.91 7.67 2.66
N GLN A 123 -15.84 6.95 3.29
CA GLN A 123 -17.28 7.26 3.19
C GLN A 123 -17.63 8.55 3.93
N ARG A 124 -16.95 8.85 5.02
CA ARG A 124 -17.21 10.02 5.88
C ARG A 124 -16.37 11.24 5.50
N VAL A 125 -15.12 11.03 5.09
CA VAL A 125 -14.18 12.12 4.77
C VAL A 125 -13.81 12.04 3.30
N LYS A 126 -14.20 13.05 2.53
CA LYS A 126 -13.85 13.14 1.11
C LYS A 126 -12.52 13.85 0.94
N GLY A 127 -11.62 13.21 0.22
CA GLY A 127 -10.28 13.73 -0.03
C GLY A 127 -9.54 12.90 -1.08
N CYS A 128 -8.32 13.28 -1.33
CA CYS A 128 -7.46 12.66 -2.32
C CYS A 128 -6.01 12.60 -1.84
N MET A 129 -5.19 11.85 -2.56
CA MET A 129 -3.74 11.83 -2.42
C MET A 129 -3.12 12.48 -3.66
N ILE A 130 -2.17 13.37 -3.44
CA ILE A 130 -1.49 14.15 -4.50
C ILE A 130 0.01 13.90 -4.40
N ALA A 131 0.59 13.31 -5.43
CA ALA A 131 2.05 13.24 -5.54
C ALA A 131 2.57 14.60 -6.01
N VAL A 132 3.34 15.26 -5.16
CA VAL A 132 4.05 16.50 -5.47
C VAL A 132 5.48 16.16 -5.84
N VAL A 133 5.89 16.52 -7.05
CA VAL A 133 7.24 16.27 -7.55
C VAL A 133 7.95 17.58 -7.91
N LYS A 134 9.29 17.55 -7.95
CA LYS A 134 10.20 18.67 -8.21
C LYS A 134 10.29 19.71 -7.08
N LEU A 135 9.72 19.46 -5.92
CA LEU A 135 9.89 20.28 -4.72
C LEU A 135 10.52 19.44 -3.61
N SER A 136 11.34 20.08 -2.78
CA SER A 136 11.87 19.42 -1.58
C SER A 136 10.78 19.22 -0.53
N PRO A 137 10.94 18.27 0.40
CA PRO A 137 9.98 18.01 1.47
C PRO A 137 9.62 19.29 2.25
N GLU A 138 10.61 20.11 2.62
CA GLU A 138 10.41 21.33 3.39
C GLU A 138 9.54 22.36 2.64
N LYS A 139 9.70 22.46 1.30
CA LYS A 139 8.83 23.30 0.48
C LYS A 139 7.41 22.79 0.44
N VAL A 140 7.23 21.45 0.36
CA VAL A 140 5.89 20.84 0.36
C VAL A 140 5.21 21.05 1.71
N GLU A 141 5.94 20.89 2.82
CA GLU A 141 5.44 21.16 4.17
C GLU A 141 4.96 22.61 4.30
N ALA A 142 5.78 23.58 3.86
CA ALA A 142 5.41 24.99 3.88
C ALA A 142 4.16 25.31 3.03
N LEU A 143 3.92 24.59 1.93
CA LEU A 143 2.70 24.71 1.13
C LEU A 143 1.46 24.11 1.82
N CYS A 144 1.66 23.16 2.72
CA CYS A 144 0.59 22.56 3.52
C CYS A 144 0.19 23.41 4.71
N ASP A 145 1.08 24.25 5.22
CA ASP A 145 0.84 25.08 6.40
C ASP A 145 -0.42 25.95 6.25
N GLY A 146 -1.27 25.93 7.28
CA GLY A 146 -2.52 26.68 7.30
C GLY A 146 -3.58 26.17 6.32
N THR A 147 -3.41 24.96 5.78
CA THR A 147 -4.37 24.32 4.87
C THR A 147 -4.93 23.01 5.46
N SER A 148 -5.84 22.37 4.75
CA SER A 148 -6.31 20.99 5.03
C SER A 148 -5.58 19.95 4.18
N ALA A 149 -4.36 20.25 3.77
CA ALA A 149 -3.43 19.33 3.11
C ALA A 149 -2.32 18.95 4.10
N HIS A 150 -1.96 17.65 4.12
CA HIS A 150 -0.98 17.10 5.06
C HIS A 150 0.04 16.24 4.33
N PRO A 151 1.36 16.43 4.55
CA PRO A 151 2.36 15.50 4.04
C PRO A 151 2.09 14.08 4.58
N ALA A 152 2.08 13.10 3.71
CA ALA A 152 1.72 11.72 4.02
C ALA A 152 2.89 10.73 3.81
N ASN A 153 3.60 10.84 2.66
CA ASN A 153 4.73 9.97 2.35
C ASN A 153 5.89 10.79 1.77
N TYR A 154 7.04 10.68 2.39
CA TYR A 154 8.30 11.27 1.90
C TYR A 154 9.04 10.25 1.05
N ASN A 155 8.76 10.21 -0.25
CA ASN A 155 9.26 9.18 -1.16
C ASN A 155 10.67 9.46 -1.69
N GLY A 156 11.19 10.65 -1.46
CA GLY A 156 12.54 11.03 -1.88
C GLY A 156 12.76 12.54 -1.83
N ALA A 157 13.96 12.97 -2.20
CA ALA A 157 14.39 14.37 -2.10
C ALA A 157 13.51 15.38 -2.88
N LEU A 158 12.79 14.91 -3.92
CA LEU A 158 11.95 15.73 -4.78
C LEU A 158 10.58 15.12 -5.01
N GLN A 159 10.12 14.24 -4.11
CA GLN A 159 8.79 13.64 -4.20
C GLN A 159 8.19 13.43 -2.81
N THR A 160 7.10 14.12 -2.54
CA THR A 160 6.26 13.95 -1.35
C THR A 160 4.81 13.69 -1.77
N VAL A 161 4.16 12.71 -1.18
CA VAL A 161 2.71 12.53 -1.33
C VAL A 161 2.01 13.29 -0.23
N VAL A 162 0.98 14.03 -0.60
CA VAL A 162 0.17 14.85 0.29
C VAL A 162 -1.26 14.32 0.30
N ALA A 163 -1.81 14.12 1.49
CA ALA A 163 -3.23 13.87 1.70
C ALA A 163 -3.95 15.22 1.74
N CYS A 164 -5.01 15.39 0.98
CA CYS A 164 -5.71 16.66 0.83
C CYS A 164 -7.23 16.46 0.87
N ARG A 165 -7.95 17.31 1.63
CA ARG A 165 -9.40 17.33 1.58
C ARG A 165 -9.88 17.76 0.19
N ALA A 166 -11.03 17.22 -0.25
CA ALA A 166 -11.54 17.44 -1.61
C ALA A 166 -11.75 18.92 -1.92
N GLU A 167 -12.23 19.69 -0.95
CA GLU A 167 -12.46 21.14 -1.10
C GLU A 167 -11.20 21.98 -1.24
N ALA A 168 -10.04 21.46 -0.84
CA ALA A 168 -8.75 22.16 -0.92
C ALA A 168 -7.88 21.70 -2.09
N GLU A 169 -8.27 20.67 -2.83
CA GLU A 169 -7.47 20.04 -3.89
C GLU A 169 -7.01 21.04 -4.94
N GLU A 170 -7.94 21.83 -5.51
CA GLU A 170 -7.64 22.76 -6.60
C GLU A 170 -6.69 23.87 -6.13
N ALA A 171 -6.97 24.47 -4.99
CA ALA A 171 -6.13 25.52 -4.42
C ALA A 171 -4.73 25.03 -4.07
N PHE A 172 -4.61 23.82 -3.51
CA PHE A 172 -3.32 23.21 -3.21
C PHE A 172 -2.52 22.92 -4.48
N CYS A 173 -3.15 22.33 -5.52
CA CYS A 173 -2.50 22.09 -6.79
C CYS A 173 -1.98 23.38 -7.46
N ALA A 174 -2.74 24.49 -7.36
CA ALA A 174 -2.32 25.80 -7.86
C ALA A 174 -1.07 26.30 -7.13
N LYS A 175 -1.04 26.25 -5.78
CA LYS A 175 0.14 26.61 -4.98
C LYS A 175 1.39 25.79 -5.36
N VAL A 176 1.23 24.47 -5.55
CA VAL A 176 2.34 23.61 -6.00
C VAL A 176 2.89 24.06 -7.34
N LYS A 177 2.01 24.39 -8.30
CA LYS A 177 2.42 24.87 -9.63
C LYS A 177 3.13 26.22 -9.56
N GLU A 178 2.63 27.17 -8.78
CA GLU A 178 3.25 28.49 -8.56
C GLU A 178 4.64 28.35 -7.93
N ALA A 179 4.84 27.38 -7.04
CA ALA A 179 6.15 27.07 -6.45
C ALA A 179 7.11 26.35 -7.41
N GLY A 180 6.72 26.09 -8.67
CA GLY A 180 7.53 25.41 -9.67
C GLY A 180 7.48 23.88 -9.60
N GLY A 181 6.59 23.31 -8.78
CA GLY A 181 6.35 21.87 -8.67
C GLY A 181 5.33 21.37 -9.68
N ARG A 182 5.10 20.06 -9.61
CA ARG A 182 4.03 19.38 -10.34
C ARG A 182 3.20 18.53 -9.38
N ALA A 183 1.91 18.76 -9.34
CA ALA A 183 0.92 17.98 -8.59
C ALA A 183 0.30 16.91 -9.51
N MET A 184 0.23 15.66 -9.03
CA MET A 184 -0.40 14.54 -9.72
C MET A 184 -1.33 13.81 -8.77
N LYS A 185 -2.63 13.81 -9.07
CA LYS A 185 -3.62 13.07 -8.28
C LYS A 185 -3.41 11.57 -8.42
N LEU A 186 -3.35 10.87 -7.29
CA LEU A 186 -3.23 9.42 -7.27
C LEU A 186 -4.61 8.77 -7.40
N ARG A 187 -4.63 7.57 -8.01
CA ARG A 187 -5.86 6.78 -8.18
C ARG A 187 -6.16 5.96 -6.94
N VAL A 188 -6.49 6.63 -5.85
CA VAL A 188 -6.90 6.02 -4.58
C VAL A 188 -8.23 6.59 -4.11
N SER A 189 -8.97 5.85 -3.29
CA SER A 189 -10.35 6.15 -2.92
C SER A 189 -10.52 7.27 -1.88
N GLY A 190 -9.43 7.77 -1.29
CA GLY A 190 -9.52 8.79 -0.22
C GLY A 190 -8.17 9.37 0.16
N MET A 191 -8.15 10.14 1.25
CA MET A 191 -6.95 10.63 1.88
C MET A 191 -6.52 9.70 3.00
N PHE A 192 -5.23 9.35 3.04
CA PHE A 192 -4.65 8.40 3.98
C PHE A 192 -3.35 8.95 4.57
N HIS A 193 -2.87 8.34 5.69
CA HIS A 193 -1.61 8.72 6.36
C HIS A 193 -1.58 10.17 6.83
N CYS A 194 -2.72 10.67 7.29
CA CYS A 194 -2.88 12.03 7.83
C CYS A 194 -3.72 12.02 9.10
N PRO A 195 -3.70 13.10 9.91
CA PRO A 195 -4.55 13.26 11.09
C PRO A 195 -6.05 13.23 10.79
#